data_830269e094c6ba7f15e4e249959d921c
#
_entry.id   830269e094c6ba7f15e4e249959d921c
#
_cell.length_a   1.000
_cell.length_b   1.000
_cell.length_c   1.000
_cell.angle_alpha   90.00
_cell.angle_beta   90.00
_cell.angle_gamma   90.00
#
_symmetry.space_group_name_H-M   'P 1'
#
loop_
_entity.id
_entity.type
_entity.pdbx_description
1 polymer ?
#
loop_
_entity_poly.entity_id
_entity_poly.type
_entity_poly.pdbx_seq_one_letter_code
_entity_poly.pdbx_strand_id
1 'polypeptide(L)'
;VTQNSPYPHRWKWLRRPPTTRPRIAFVDFDGTLSRIRAGWLPVMRAMMLQELCNRLGQPVTDEMVHEVNDWIASNNGKPTWHQMACLRSQLLERGCFAEAVETYLDQFHALLAAQTRPRLEDLAKENCPQDTWRVPGAGELLRELADRGFHLHLASGTEKAAVVRELALLGLDKWFGTDVSAPHQGDPSFTKESALLETCQKLGTSPAEALAIGDGPVEIEVTSRLGGWTLGVAGHEDNRQGFDPWVAGKLDQSGAHALVDHYTPADQMLEWFLAGP
;
A
#
# COMPACT_ATOMS: atom_id res chain seq x y z
N VAL A 1 -10.82 -9.56 28.46
CA VAL A 1 -9.48 -10.17 28.48
C VAL A 1 -8.98 -10.06 27.05
N THR A 2 -8.13 -9.08 26.78
CA THR A 2 -7.44 -8.97 25.48
C THR A 2 -6.54 -10.20 25.35
N GLN A 3 -6.76 -11.04 24.33
CA GLN A 3 -5.82 -12.11 24.04
C GLN A 3 -4.47 -11.44 23.71
N ASN A 4 -3.49 -11.62 24.60
CA ASN A 4 -2.14 -11.15 24.33
C ASN A 4 -1.62 -11.87 23.09
N SER A 5 -1.20 -11.09 22.09
CA SER A 5 -0.52 -11.63 20.92
C SER A 5 0.67 -12.49 21.38
N PRO A 6 0.90 -13.68 20.81
CA PRO A 6 2.11 -14.46 21.04
C PRO A 6 3.38 -13.71 20.59
N TYR A 7 3.22 -12.66 19.77
CA TYR A 7 4.29 -11.80 19.27
C TYR A 7 3.94 -10.32 19.47
N PRO A 8 3.89 -9.77 20.70
CA PRO A 8 3.37 -8.44 21.01
C PRO A 8 4.13 -7.28 20.35
N HIS A 9 5.37 -7.51 19.92
CA HIS A 9 6.18 -6.52 19.19
C HIS A 9 5.95 -6.58 17.67
N ARG A 10 5.16 -7.55 17.20
CA ARG A 10 4.93 -7.82 15.78
C ARG A 10 3.47 -7.83 15.39
N TRP A 11 2.58 -8.21 16.31
CA TRP A 11 1.13 -8.28 16.10
C TRP A 11 0.44 -7.58 17.26
N LYS A 12 -0.39 -6.59 16.94
CA LYS A 12 -1.02 -5.74 17.95
C LYS A 12 -2.45 -5.43 17.59
N TRP A 13 -3.40 -5.70 18.47
CA TRP A 13 -4.74 -5.17 18.41
C TRP A 13 -4.75 -3.70 18.83
N LEU A 14 -5.43 -2.86 18.08
CA LEU A 14 -5.66 -1.45 18.38
C LEU A 14 -7.09 -1.22 18.88
N ARG A 15 -8.05 -1.92 18.25
CA ARG A 15 -9.48 -1.82 18.58
C ARG A 15 -10.21 -3.10 18.20
N ARG A 16 -11.43 -3.27 18.74
CA ARG A 16 -12.27 -4.40 18.37
C ARG A 16 -12.79 -4.25 16.95
N PRO A 17 -12.73 -5.30 16.13
CA PRO A 17 -13.33 -5.29 14.81
C PRO A 17 -14.87 -5.42 14.92
N PRO A 18 -15.60 -5.11 13.86
CA PRO A 18 -17.03 -5.36 13.76
C PRO A 18 -17.38 -6.83 13.96
N THR A 19 -18.65 -7.11 14.30
CA THR A 19 -19.12 -8.49 14.54
C THR A 19 -19.34 -9.29 13.25
N THR A 20 -19.57 -8.61 12.13
CA THR A 20 -19.68 -9.23 10.81
C THR A 20 -18.35 -9.87 10.43
N ARG A 21 -18.36 -11.17 10.11
CA ARG A 21 -17.15 -11.88 9.70
C ARG A 21 -16.80 -11.58 8.25
N PRO A 22 -15.53 -11.32 7.95
CA PRO A 22 -15.09 -11.06 6.60
C PRO A 22 -15.08 -12.33 5.75
N ARG A 23 -15.37 -12.17 4.45
CA ARG A 23 -15.37 -13.20 3.40
C ARG A 23 -14.58 -12.78 2.17
N ILE A 24 -14.28 -11.49 2.05
CA ILE A 24 -13.46 -10.91 0.98
C ILE A 24 -12.19 -10.39 1.62
N ALA A 25 -11.03 -10.77 1.10
CA ALA A 25 -9.76 -10.12 1.42
C ALA A 25 -9.42 -9.13 0.32
N PHE A 26 -9.51 -7.84 0.65
CA PHE A 26 -9.17 -6.71 -0.21
C PHE A 26 -7.76 -6.27 0.10
N VAL A 27 -6.80 -6.70 -0.74
CA VAL A 27 -5.38 -6.66 -0.43
C VAL A 27 -4.68 -5.61 -1.27
N ASP A 28 -3.90 -4.75 -0.64
CA ASP A 28 -3.01 -3.82 -1.33
C ASP A 28 -1.77 -4.54 -1.86
N PHE A 29 -1.01 -3.89 -2.74
CA PHE A 29 0.15 -4.49 -3.41
C PHE A 29 1.48 -4.01 -2.87
N ASP A 30 1.80 -2.72 -3.08
CA ASP A 30 3.09 -2.15 -2.74
C ASP A 30 3.20 -1.96 -1.22
N GLY A 31 4.31 -2.43 -0.62
CA GLY A 31 4.47 -2.41 0.84
C GLY A 31 3.66 -3.48 1.59
N THR A 32 2.67 -4.09 0.94
CA THR A 32 1.76 -5.09 1.51
C THR A 32 2.09 -6.51 1.05
N LEU A 33 2.20 -6.75 -0.24
CA LEU A 33 2.62 -8.03 -0.82
C LEU A 33 4.00 -7.95 -1.44
N SER A 34 4.32 -6.82 -2.05
CA SER A 34 5.53 -6.56 -2.85
C SER A 34 6.45 -5.55 -2.15
N ARG A 35 7.76 -5.80 -2.23
CA ARG A 35 8.83 -4.88 -1.86
C ARG A 35 9.60 -4.36 -3.08
N ILE A 36 9.12 -4.62 -4.29
CA ILE A 36 9.81 -4.19 -5.52
C ILE A 36 10.00 -2.68 -5.54
N ARG A 37 9.01 -1.91 -5.06
CA ARG A 37 9.06 -0.44 -4.99
C ARG A 37 9.58 0.11 -3.67
N ALA A 38 10.11 -0.73 -2.77
CA ALA A 38 10.73 -0.25 -1.54
C ALA A 38 11.75 0.84 -1.83
N GLY A 39 11.69 1.96 -1.09
CA GLY A 39 12.49 3.16 -1.35
C GLY A 39 11.84 4.17 -2.32
N TRP A 40 10.57 4.00 -2.71
CA TRP A 40 9.85 4.99 -3.53
C TRP A 40 9.73 6.36 -2.86
N LEU A 41 9.57 6.37 -1.53
CA LEU A 41 9.41 7.59 -0.75
C LEU A 41 10.64 8.52 -0.80
N PRO A 42 11.88 8.05 -0.57
CA PRO A 42 13.08 8.85 -0.80
C PRO A 42 13.19 9.41 -2.22
N VAL A 43 12.84 8.62 -3.24
CA VAL A 43 12.86 9.05 -4.65
C VAL A 43 11.88 10.19 -4.89
N MET A 44 10.64 10.03 -4.43
CA MET A 44 9.60 11.07 -4.57
C MET A 44 9.97 12.35 -3.83
N ARG A 45 10.43 12.21 -2.58
CA ARG A 45 10.87 13.34 -1.76
C ARG A 45 12.01 14.10 -2.43
N ALA A 46 13.03 13.40 -2.91
CA ALA A 46 14.16 14.03 -3.57
C ALA A 46 13.75 14.79 -4.83
N MET A 47 12.88 14.20 -5.65
CA MET A 47 12.34 14.84 -6.86
C MET A 47 11.54 16.10 -6.51
N MET A 48 10.62 16.04 -5.56
CA MET A 48 9.78 17.18 -5.15
C MET A 48 10.62 18.30 -4.55
N LEU A 49 11.58 17.99 -3.69
CA LEU A 49 12.52 18.98 -3.12
C LEU A 49 13.37 19.62 -4.19
N GLN A 50 13.91 18.84 -5.13
CA GLN A 50 14.71 19.36 -6.23
C GLN A 50 13.91 20.34 -7.10
N GLU A 51 12.67 20.00 -7.44
CA GLU A 51 11.80 20.87 -8.22
C GLU A 51 11.46 22.16 -7.44
N LEU A 52 11.10 22.04 -6.16
CA LEU A 52 10.81 23.19 -5.30
C LEU A 52 12.01 24.14 -5.20
N CYS A 53 13.21 23.62 -4.95
CA CYS A 53 14.44 24.41 -4.88
C CYS A 53 14.77 25.09 -6.20
N ASN A 54 14.63 24.39 -7.32
CA ASN A 54 14.88 24.95 -8.65
C ASN A 54 13.94 26.11 -8.94
N ARG A 55 12.65 26.00 -8.59
CA ARG A 55 11.66 27.06 -8.86
C ARG A 55 11.80 28.26 -7.92
N LEU A 56 12.19 28.04 -6.67
CA LEU A 56 12.38 29.11 -5.69
C LEU A 56 13.77 29.75 -5.76
N GLY A 57 14.73 29.12 -6.42
CA GLY A 57 16.11 29.61 -6.52
C GLY A 57 16.85 29.59 -5.17
N GLN A 58 16.50 28.65 -4.27
CA GLN A 58 17.08 28.55 -2.92
C GLN A 58 17.42 27.10 -2.55
N PRO A 59 18.37 26.89 -1.62
CA PRO A 59 18.74 25.56 -1.18
C PRO A 59 17.60 24.92 -0.36
N VAL A 60 17.69 23.60 -0.19
CA VAL A 60 16.77 22.81 0.67
C VAL A 60 16.85 23.32 2.11
N THR A 61 15.71 23.53 2.72
CA THR A 61 15.56 23.86 4.16
C THR A 61 14.82 22.75 4.88
N ASP A 62 14.97 22.67 6.21
CA ASP A 62 14.24 21.70 7.03
C ASP A 62 12.71 21.90 6.91
N GLU A 63 12.27 23.14 6.79
CA GLU A 63 10.84 23.47 6.58
C GLU A 63 10.31 22.87 5.27
N MET A 64 11.04 23.02 4.16
CA MET A 64 10.67 22.38 2.88
C MET A 64 10.62 20.86 2.99
N VAL A 65 11.54 20.25 3.75
CA VAL A 65 11.53 18.80 3.97
C VAL A 65 10.27 18.37 4.71
N HIS A 66 9.87 19.13 5.74
CA HIS A 66 8.62 18.85 6.49
C HIS A 66 7.40 19.02 5.59
N GLU A 67 7.28 20.11 4.84
CA GLU A 67 6.17 20.35 3.92
C GLU A 67 6.03 19.23 2.88
N VAL A 68 7.14 18.87 2.21
CA VAL A 68 7.11 17.82 1.19
C VAL A 68 6.72 16.47 1.80
N ASN A 69 7.18 16.15 3.01
CA ASN A 69 6.75 14.95 3.72
C ASN A 69 5.25 14.95 4.00
N ASP A 70 4.67 16.09 4.38
CA ASP A 70 3.24 16.23 4.63
C ASP A 70 2.42 16.09 3.34
N TRP A 71 2.89 16.66 2.22
CA TRP A 71 2.24 16.49 0.91
C TRP A 71 2.20 15.01 0.50
N ILE A 72 3.33 14.32 0.62
CA ILE A 72 3.41 12.90 0.30
C ILE A 72 2.49 12.10 1.23
N ALA A 73 2.53 12.39 2.52
CA ALA A 73 1.74 11.68 3.52
C ALA A 73 0.23 11.79 3.31
N SER A 74 -0.26 12.98 2.92
CA SER A 74 -1.69 13.24 2.70
C SER A 74 -2.25 12.59 1.43
N ASN A 75 -1.37 12.16 0.52
CA ASN A 75 -1.74 11.50 -0.72
C ASN A 75 -1.27 10.03 -0.80
N ASN A 76 -0.70 9.50 0.28
CA ASN A 76 -0.28 8.10 0.32
C ASN A 76 -1.47 7.16 0.14
N GLY A 77 -1.31 6.11 -0.68
CA GLY A 77 -2.35 5.15 -1.03
C GLY A 77 -3.30 5.60 -2.15
N LYS A 78 -3.23 6.87 -2.59
CA LYS A 78 -3.91 7.34 -3.81
C LYS A 78 -3.04 7.09 -5.05
N PRO A 79 -3.63 7.12 -6.26
CA PRO A 79 -2.85 7.10 -7.49
C PRO A 79 -1.74 8.16 -7.50
N THR A 80 -0.57 7.83 -8.01
CA THR A 80 0.62 8.72 -8.05
C THR A 80 0.33 10.07 -8.69
N TRP A 81 -0.63 10.12 -9.61
CA TRP A 81 -1.11 11.37 -10.20
C TRP A 81 -1.47 12.43 -9.16
N HIS A 82 -2.12 12.04 -8.04
CA HIS A 82 -2.51 12.97 -6.96
C HIS A 82 -1.29 13.56 -6.22
N GLN A 83 -0.20 12.80 -6.11
CA GLN A 83 1.06 13.28 -5.56
C GLN A 83 1.64 14.40 -6.44
N MET A 84 1.63 14.20 -7.76
CA MET A 84 2.15 15.17 -8.73
C MET A 84 1.23 16.39 -8.84
N ALA A 85 -0.07 16.21 -8.77
CA ALA A 85 -1.03 17.31 -8.73
C ALA A 85 -0.84 18.18 -7.47
N CYS A 86 -0.54 17.57 -6.33
CA CYS A 86 -0.20 18.29 -5.11
C CYS A 86 1.07 19.13 -5.29
N LEU A 87 2.17 18.56 -5.79
CA LEU A 87 3.40 19.30 -6.09
C LEU A 87 3.12 20.51 -6.97
N ARG A 88 2.37 20.30 -8.06
CA ARG A 88 1.99 21.36 -8.99
C ARG A 88 1.22 22.48 -8.31
N SER A 89 0.20 22.15 -7.50
CA SER A 89 -0.60 23.13 -6.76
C SER A 89 0.27 23.96 -5.83
N GLN A 90 1.16 23.32 -5.09
CA GLN A 90 2.05 23.96 -4.14
C GLN A 90 3.05 24.91 -4.80
N LEU A 91 3.52 24.60 -6.01
CA LEU A 91 4.36 25.51 -6.79
C LEU A 91 3.58 26.73 -7.26
N LEU A 92 2.37 26.54 -7.80
CA LEU A 92 1.50 27.63 -8.26
C LEU A 92 1.08 28.57 -7.13
N GLU A 93 0.74 28.02 -5.95
CA GLU A 93 0.40 28.81 -4.75
C GLU A 93 1.55 29.73 -4.30
N ARG A 94 2.79 29.34 -4.58
CA ARG A 94 4.01 30.12 -4.33
C ARG A 94 4.35 31.10 -5.46
N GLY A 95 3.47 31.21 -6.46
CA GLY A 95 3.71 32.08 -7.64
C GLY A 95 4.78 31.54 -8.60
N CYS A 96 5.17 30.28 -8.46
CA CYS A 96 6.16 29.66 -9.33
C CYS A 96 5.49 29.09 -10.59
N PHE A 97 6.25 29.05 -11.70
CA PHE A 97 5.85 28.23 -12.84
C PHE A 97 5.88 26.75 -12.45
N ALA A 98 4.86 26.02 -12.89
CA ALA A 98 4.77 24.57 -12.69
C ALA A 98 4.42 23.88 -14.02
N GLU A 99 5.09 22.75 -14.27
CA GLU A 99 4.82 21.90 -15.43
C GLU A 99 3.44 21.23 -15.33
N ALA A 100 3.02 20.55 -16.39
CA ALA A 100 1.85 19.68 -16.36
C ALA A 100 2.07 18.51 -15.37
N VAL A 101 0.97 18.01 -14.79
CA VAL A 101 1.03 16.89 -13.84
C VAL A 101 1.68 15.66 -14.47
N GLU A 102 1.38 15.42 -15.72
CA GLU A 102 1.91 14.32 -16.54
C GLU A 102 3.45 14.38 -16.68
N THR A 103 4.01 15.58 -16.80
CA THR A 103 5.48 15.77 -16.85
C THR A 103 6.15 15.33 -15.55
N TYR A 104 5.58 15.71 -14.41
CA TYR A 104 6.08 15.27 -13.10
C TYR A 104 5.89 13.77 -12.88
N LEU A 105 4.77 13.23 -13.37
CA LEU A 105 4.47 11.81 -13.29
C LEU A 105 5.50 10.99 -14.07
N ASP A 106 5.79 11.38 -15.31
CA ASP A 106 6.80 10.74 -16.17
C ASP A 106 8.20 10.82 -15.55
N GLN A 107 8.55 11.97 -14.96
CA GLN A 107 9.82 12.16 -14.26
C GLN A 107 9.94 11.22 -13.07
N PHE A 108 8.91 11.14 -12.22
CA PHE A 108 8.90 10.23 -11.08
C PHE A 108 8.98 8.77 -11.52
N HIS A 109 8.20 8.38 -12.53
CA HIS A 109 8.22 7.01 -13.05
C HIS A 109 9.60 6.64 -13.61
N ALA A 110 10.28 7.56 -14.30
CA ALA A 110 11.64 7.33 -14.80
C ALA A 110 12.65 7.12 -13.65
N LEU A 111 12.59 7.94 -12.60
CA LEU A 111 13.45 7.82 -11.43
C LEU A 111 13.18 6.51 -10.66
N LEU A 112 11.91 6.19 -10.42
CA LEU A 112 11.52 4.95 -9.75
C LEU A 112 11.89 3.72 -10.58
N ALA A 113 11.69 3.77 -11.91
CA ALA A 113 12.08 2.69 -12.82
C ALA A 113 13.58 2.43 -12.80
N ALA A 114 14.40 3.47 -12.69
CA ALA A 114 15.86 3.30 -12.55
C ALA A 114 16.23 2.50 -11.29
N GLN A 115 15.49 2.69 -10.19
CA GLN A 115 15.68 1.95 -8.93
C GLN A 115 15.10 0.52 -8.98
N THR A 116 13.93 0.34 -9.60
CA THR A 116 13.22 -0.95 -9.58
C THR A 116 13.65 -1.90 -10.69
N ARG A 117 14.19 -1.37 -11.81
CA ARG A 117 14.61 -2.17 -12.97
C ARG A 117 15.56 -3.33 -12.62
N PRO A 118 16.64 -3.13 -11.84
CA PRO A 118 17.52 -4.25 -11.48
C PRO A 118 16.77 -5.37 -10.72
N ARG A 119 15.84 -5.01 -9.83
CA ARG A 119 15.04 -5.97 -9.06
C ARG A 119 14.12 -6.79 -9.96
N LEU A 120 13.49 -6.14 -10.93
CA LEU A 120 12.62 -6.78 -11.92
C LEU A 120 13.41 -7.69 -12.88
N GLU A 121 14.62 -7.25 -13.28
CA GLU A 121 15.49 -8.06 -14.12
C GLU A 121 15.99 -9.30 -13.40
N ASP A 122 16.36 -9.18 -12.12
CA ASP A 122 16.79 -10.31 -11.30
C ASP A 122 15.67 -11.32 -11.11
N LEU A 123 14.43 -10.85 -10.85
CA LEU A 123 13.26 -11.74 -10.80
C LEU A 123 12.97 -12.41 -12.14
N ALA A 124 13.01 -11.65 -13.24
CA ALA A 124 12.72 -12.17 -14.58
C ALA A 124 13.75 -13.18 -15.08
N LYS A 125 15.00 -13.06 -14.63
CA LYS A 125 16.11 -13.99 -14.95
C LYS A 125 16.29 -15.09 -13.92
N GLU A 126 15.41 -15.14 -12.91
CA GLU A 126 15.51 -16.09 -11.78
C GLU A 126 16.85 -16.01 -11.03
N ASN A 127 17.51 -14.84 -11.04
CA ASN A 127 18.77 -14.59 -10.33
C ASN A 127 18.58 -14.50 -8.81
N CYS A 128 17.35 -14.32 -8.34
CA CYS A 128 17.00 -14.31 -6.92
C CYS A 128 15.67 -15.04 -6.67
N PRO A 129 15.48 -15.60 -5.46
CA PRO A 129 14.18 -16.14 -5.06
C PRO A 129 13.09 -15.05 -5.09
N GLN A 130 11.87 -15.44 -5.44
CA GLN A 130 10.71 -14.52 -5.43
C GLN A 130 10.50 -13.87 -4.06
N ASP A 131 10.75 -14.60 -2.97
CA ASP A 131 10.64 -14.12 -1.59
C ASP A 131 11.60 -12.97 -1.25
N THR A 132 12.65 -12.76 -2.05
CA THR A 132 13.55 -11.61 -1.90
C THR A 132 12.78 -10.29 -1.98
N TRP A 133 11.76 -10.23 -2.85
CA TRP A 133 10.99 -9.03 -3.10
C TRP A 133 9.52 -9.13 -2.69
N ARG A 134 9.12 -10.20 -2.01
CA ARG A 134 7.85 -10.29 -1.29
C ARG A 134 7.97 -9.71 0.12
N VAL A 135 6.88 -9.23 0.67
CA VAL A 135 6.76 -9.05 2.12
C VAL A 135 6.81 -10.44 2.76
N PRO A 136 7.60 -10.65 3.84
CA PRO A 136 7.74 -11.97 4.45
C PRO A 136 6.40 -12.60 4.81
N GLY A 137 6.16 -13.81 4.32
CA GLY A 137 4.92 -14.55 4.52
C GLY A 137 3.76 -14.17 3.59
N ALA A 138 3.97 -13.29 2.58
CA ALA A 138 2.89 -12.86 1.68
C ALA A 138 2.27 -14.01 0.89
N GLY A 139 3.07 -14.93 0.36
CA GLY A 139 2.57 -16.10 -0.36
C GLY A 139 1.78 -17.05 0.53
N GLU A 140 2.25 -17.28 1.76
CA GLU A 140 1.58 -18.07 2.78
C GLU A 140 0.28 -17.42 3.24
N LEU A 141 0.26 -16.09 3.42
CA LEU A 141 -0.95 -15.34 3.76
C LEU A 141 -2.05 -15.57 2.73
N LEU A 142 -1.73 -15.42 1.45
CA LEU A 142 -2.72 -15.59 0.37
C LEU A 142 -3.25 -17.01 0.31
N ARG A 143 -2.38 -18.02 0.49
CA ARG A 143 -2.78 -19.41 0.59
C ARG A 143 -3.73 -19.63 1.77
N GLU A 144 -3.34 -19.18 2.97
CA GLU A 144 -4.13 -19.35 4.18
C GLU A 144 -5.50 -18.66 4.10
N LEU A 145 -5.58 -17.49 3.46
CA LEU A 145 -6.85 -16.82 3.21
C LEU A 145 -7.73 -17.62 2.23
N ALA A 146 -7.14 -18.10 1.12
CA ALA A 146 -7.86 -18.91 0.13
C ALA A 146 -8.36 -20.24 0.74
N ASP A 147 -7.53 -20.94 1.52
CA ASP A 147 -7.89 -22.19 2.21
C ASP A 147 -9.02 -22.00 3.23
N ARG A 148 -9.16 -20.79 3.79
CA ARG A 148 -10.28 -20.39 4.66
C ARG A 148 -11.52 -19.90 3.90
N GLY A 149 -11.48 -19.94 2.56
CA GLY A 149 -12.61 -19.59 1.72
C GLY A 149 -12.80 -18.09 1.47
N PHE A 150 -11.78 -17.27 1.70
CA PHE A 150 -11.84 -15.86 1.32
C PHE A 150 -11.77 -15.70 -0.19
N HIS A 151 -12.61 -14.81 -0.73
CA HIS A 151 -12.40 -14.29 -2.06
C HIS A 151 -11.29 -13.25 -2.03
N LEU A 152 -10.22 -13.45 -2.82
CA LEU A 152 -9.07 -12.57 -2.85
C LEU A 152 -9.23 -11.53 -3.96
N HIS A 153 -9.13 -10.26 -3.62
CA HIS A 153 -9.16 -9.14 -4.55
C HIS A 153 -7.98 -8.21 -4.28
N LEU A 154 -7.21 -7.91 -5.29
CA LEU A 154 -6.10 -6.96 -5.18
C LEU A 154 -6.53 -5.57 -5.63
N ALA A 155 -6.17 -4.54 -4.86
CA ALA A 155 -6.40 -3.14 -5.22
C ALA A 155 -5.15 -2.30 -4.97
N SER A 156 -4.59 -1.73 -6.03
CA SER A 156 -3.34 -0.94 -5.97
C SER A 156 -3.53 0.45 -6.57
N GLY A 157 -2.82 1.43 -6.02
CA GLY A 157 -2.67 2.75 -6.63
C GLY A 157 -1.65 2.80 -7.79
N THR A 158 -0.87 1.73 -7.96
CA THR A 158 0.07 1.55 -9.07
C THR A 158 -0.64 1.12 -10.33
N GLU A 159 -0.15 1.56 -11.49
CA GLU A 159 -0.74 1.23 -12.79
C GLU A 159 -0.93 -0.28 -13.03
N LYS A 160 -2.10 -0.66 -13.55
CA LYS A 160 -2.53 -2.05 -13.71
C LYS A 160 -1.53 -2.91 -14.47
N ALA A 161 -0.97 -2.40 -15.56
CA ALA A 161 -0.02 -3.15 -16.38
C ALA A 161 1.26 -3.51 -15.60
N ALA A 162 1.73 -2.61 -14.75
CA ALA A 162 2.88 -2.85 -13.89
C ALA A 162 2.55 -3.86 -12.79
N VAL A 163 1.43 -3.68 -12.10
CA VAL A 163 0.96 -4.60 -11.03
C VAL A 163 0.80 -6.02 -11.54
N VAL A 164 0.11 -6.22 -12.68
CA VAL A 164 -0.10 -7.56 -13.26
C VAL A 164 1.22 -8.24 -13.61
N ARG A 165 2.15 -7.51 -14.25
CA ARG A 165 3.49 -8.02 -14.55
C ARG A 165 4.26 -8.42 -13.30
N GLU A 166 4.22 -7.60 -12.27
CA GLU A 166 4.96 -7.82 -11.04
C GLU A 166 4.37 -8.92 -10.17
N LEU A 167 3.03 -9.06 -10.15
CA LEU A 167 2.36 -10.22 -9.55
C LEU A 167 2.87 -11.54 -10.16
N ALA A 168 2.96 -11.58 -11.50
CA ALA A 168 3.47 -12.78 -12.20
C ALA A 168 4.94 -13.06 -11.86
N LEU A 169 5.80 -12.04 -11.84
CA LEU A 169 7.20 -12.17 -11.45
C LEU A 169 7.37 -12.65 -10.01
N LEU A 170 6.49 -12.21 -9.11
CA LEU A 170 6.45 -12.66 -7.73
C LEU A 170 5.71 -14.00 -7.54
N GLY A 171 5.12 -14.61 -8.60
CA GLY A 171 4.36 -15.85 -8.50
C GLY A 171 3.12 -15.75 -7.61
N LEU A 172 2.51 -14.56 -7.53
CA LEU A 172 1.32 -14.27 -6.73
C LEU A 172 0.06 -14.12 -7.59
N ASP A 173 0.19 -14.03 -8.91
CA ASP A 173 -0.88 -13.84 -9.89
C ASP A 173 -1.98 -14.91 -9.84
N LYS A 174 -1.59 -16.15 -9.55
CA LYS A 174 -2.51 -17.30 -9.43
C LYS A 174 -3.60 -17.13 -8.37
N TRP A 175 -3.35 -16.26 -7.36
CA TRP A 175 -4.30 -16.04 -6.28
C TRP A 175 -5.41 -15.05 -6.62
N PHE A 176 -5.16 -14.15 -7.56
CA PHE A 176 -6.09 -13.07 -7.92
C PHE A 176 -6.75 -13.28 -9.29
N GLY A 177 -6.10 -13.96 -10.23
CA GLY A 177 -6.62 -14.13 -11.58
C GLY A 177 -6.95 -12.77 -12.22
N THR A 178 -8.24 -12.51 -12.46
CA THR A 178 -8.76 -11.25 -13.01
C THR A 178 -9.19 -10.25 -11.95
N ASP A 179 -9.21 -10.63 -10.68
CA ASP A 179 -9.69 -9.80 -9.57
C ASP A 179 -8.57 -8.84 -9.08
N VAL A 180 -8.13 -8.00 -10.02
CA VAL A 180 -7.11 -6.96 -9.84
C VAL A 180 -7.70 -5.62 -10.28
N SER A 181 -7.87 -4.72 -9.32
CA SER A 181 -8.27 -3.33 -9.53
C SER A 181 -7.09 -2.40 -9.35
N ALA A 182 -6.78 -1.64 -10.39
CA ALA A 182 -5.71 -0.67 -10.39
C ALA A 182 -5.95 0.34 -11.53
N PRO A 183 -5.43 1.57 -11.44
CA PRO A 183 -5.63 2.58 -12.47
C PRO A 183 -5.00 2.16 -13.80
N HIS A 184 -5.64 2.52 -14.90
CA HIS A 184 -4.97 2.57 -16.19
C HIS A 184 -4.03 3.77 -16.23
N GLN A 185 -3.08 3.78 -17.18
CA GLN A 185 -2.10 4.85 -17.29
C GLN A 185 -2.79 6.22 -17.32
N GLY A 186 -2.41 7.09 -16.38
CA GLY A 186 -2.91 8.46 -16.30
C GLY A 186 -4.37 8.62 -15.84
N ASP A 187 -5.04 7.54 -15.38
CA ASP A 187 -6.42 7.64 -14.91
C ASP A 187 -6.50 8.14 -13.45
N PRO A 188 -6.92 9.38 -13.20
CA PRO A 188 -7.07 9.92 -11.85
C PRO A 188 -8.40 9.53 -11.19
N SER A 189 -9.33 8.92 -11.93
CA SER A 189 -10.68 8.61 -11.43
C SER A 189 -10.71 7.35 -10.58
N PHE A 190 -9.70 6.48 -10.68
CA PHE A 190 -9.60 5.26 -9.88
C PHE A 190 -9.54 5.57 -8.40
N THR A 191 -10.37 4.87 -7.61
CA THR A 191 -10.30 4.89 -6.16
C THR A 191 -10.40 3.47 -5.59
N LYS A 192 -9.70 3.21 -4.49
CA LYS A 192 -9.84 1.93 -3.77
C LYS A 192 -11.26 1.73 -3.22
N GLU A 193 -11.98 2.82 -2.96
CA GLU A 193 -13.39 2.75 -2.54
C GLU A 193 -14.29 2.23 -3.65
N SER A 194 -14.21 2.79 -4.87
CA SER A 194 -14.98 2.30 -6.00
C SER A 194 -14.67 0.84 -6.30
N ALA A 195 -13.40 0.46 -6.28
CA ALA A 195 -12.97 -0.92 -6.48
C ALA A 195 -13.56 -1.89 -5.43
N LEU A 196 -13.59 -1.50 -4.16
CA LEU A 196 -14.22 -2.31 -3.10
C LEU A 196 -15.72 -2.46 -3.31
N LEU A 197 -16.42 -1.35 -3.58
CA LEU A 197 -17.87 -1.36 -3.79
C LEU A 197 -18.27 -2.19 -5.02
N GLU A 198 -17.56 -2.05 -6.14
CA GLU A 198 -17.76 -2.83 -7.36
C GLU A 198 -17.53 -4.33 -7.10
N THR A 199 -16.47 -4.66 -6.35
CA THR A 199 -16.19 -6.05 -5.97
C THR A 199 -17.31 -6.63 -5.13
N CYS A 200 -17.77 -5.91 -4.12
CA CYS A 200 -18.89 -6.34 -3.27
C CYS A 200 -20.18 -6.52 -4.09
N GLN A 201 -20.47 -5.58 -4.99
CA GLN A 201 -21.62 -5.68 -5.89
C GLN A 201 -21.55 -6.91 -6.81
N LYS A 202 -20.39 -7.15 -7.42
CA LYS A 202 -20.14 -8.32 -8.29
C LYS A 202 -20.34 -9.64 -7.55
N LEU A 203 -19.95 -9.70 -6.28
CA LEU A 203 -20.04 -10.89 -5.43
C LEU A 203 -21.37 -11.02 -4.69
N GLY A 204 -22.25 -10.02 -4.75
CA GLY A 204 -23.50 -9.99 -3.99
C GLY A 204 -23.28 -9.95 -2.47
N THR A 205 -22.22 -9.27 -2.01
CA THR A 205 -21.82 -9.15 -0.61
C THR A 205 -21.88 -7.71 -0.13
N SER A 206 -21.74 -7.51 1.18
CA SER A 206 -21.65 -6.18 1.79
C SER A 206 -20.18 -5.77 2.00
N PRO A 207 -19.83 -4.47 1.89
CA PRO A 207 -18.52 -3.97 2.32
C PRO A 207 -18.16 -4.31 3.78
N ALA A 208 -19.16 -4.51 4.65
CA ALA A 208 -18.94 -4.99 6.01
C ALA A 208 -18.38 -6.43 6.09
N GLU A 209 -18.46 -7.19 5.01
CA GLU A 209 -17.85 -8.53 4.89
C GLU A 209 -16.44 -8.48 4.26
N ALA A 210 -15.85 -7.30 4.11
CA ALA A 210 -14.49 -7.14 3.63
C ALA A 210 -13.49 -7.10 4.77
N LEU A 211 -12.29 -7.62 4.48
CA LEU A 211 -11.06 -7.44 5.24
C LEU A 211 -10.09 -6.69 4.36
N ALA A 212 -9.78 -5.43 4.69
CA ALA A 212 -8.66 -4.74 4.05
C ALA A 212 -7.35 -5.12 4.71
N ILE A 213 -6.34 -5.39 3.87
CA ILE A 213 -4.96 -5.63 4.29
C ILE A 213 -4.08 -4.65 3.50
N GLY A 214 -3.38 -3.74 4.19
CA GLY A 214 -2.58 -2.71 3.53
C GLY A 214 -1.63 -1.97 4.46
N ASP A 215 -0.62 -1.34 3.87
CA ASP A 215 0.33 -0.45 4.56
C ASP A 215 -0.02 1.03 4.37
N GLY A 216 -1.02 1.32 3.52
CA GLY A 216 -1.54 2.67 3.27
C GLY A 216 -2.79 3.02 4.09
N PRO A 217 -3.05 4.32 4.30
CA PRO A 217 -4.22 4.77 5.04
C PRO A 217 -5.54 4.58 4.29
N VAL A 218 -5.53 4.61 2.95
CA VAL A 218 -6.75 4.72 2.11
C VAL A 218 -7.62 3.48 2.21
N GLU A 219 -7.08 2.29 1.97
CA GLU A 219 -7.84 1.03 2.05
C GLU A 219 -8.32 0.73 3.47
N ILE A 220 -7.52 1.11 4.47
CA ILE A 220 -7.85 0.95 5.89
C ILE A 220 -9.02 1.88 6.25
N GLU A 221 -8.94 3.17 5.93
CA GLU A 221 -9.98 4.15 6.22
C GLU A 221 -11.31 3.80 5.52
N VAL A 222 -11.25 3.52 4.23
CA VAL A 222 -12.44 3.17 3.44
C VAL A 222 -13.13 1.95 4.02
N THR A 223 -12.39 0.86 4.25
CA THR A 223 -12.98 -0.39 4.73
C THR A 223 -13.50 -0.27 6.16
N SER A 224 -12.76 0.41 7.05
CA SER A 224 -13.19 0.66 8.43
C SER A 224 -14.48 1.47 8.47
N ARG A 225 -14.57 2.55 7.68
CA ARG A 225 -15.75 3.41 7.56
C ARG A 225 -16.99 2.66 7.05
N LEU A 226 -16.78 1.72 6.15
CA LEU A 226 -17.84 0.88 5.58
C LEU A 226 -18.20 -0.35 6.46
N GLY A 227 -17.61 -0.45 7.65
CA GLY A 227 -17.91 -1.48 8.65
C GLY A 227 -17.21 -2.82 8.43
N GLY A 228 -16.18 -2.87 7.58
CA GLY A 228 -15.33 -4.04 7.36
C GLY A 228 -14.18 -4.14 8.36
N TRP A 229 -13.47 -5.26 8.33
CA TRP A 229 -12.28 -5.50 9.13
C TRP A 229 -11.03 -4.90 8.46
N THR A 230 -10.03 -4.53 9.26
CA THR A 230 -8.80 -3.94 8.72
C THR A 230 -7.56 -4.47 9.45
N LEU A 231 -6.56 -4.88 8.67
CA LEU A 231 -5.24 -5.33 9.11
C LEU A 231 -4.18 -4.44 8.50
N GLY A 232 -3.58 -3.58 9.31
CA GLY A 232 -2.53 -2.69 8.87
C GLY A 232 -1.16 -3.38 8.86
N VAL A 233 -0.39 -3.17 7.80
CA VAL A 233 0.97 -3.70 7.64
C VAL A 233 1.96 -2.58 7.92
N ALA A 234 2.53 -2.58 9.11
CA ALA A 234 3.33 -1.47 9.64
C ALA A 234 4.81 -1.81 9.84
N GLY A 235 5.33 -2.82 9.14
CA GLY A 235 6.74 -3.19 9.25
C GLY A 235 7.68 -2.17 8.62
N HIS A 236 8.87 -2.00 9.21
CA HIS A 236 9.92 -1.19 8.60
C HIS A 236 10.22 -1.61 7.16
N GLU A 237 10.37 -0.64 6.26
CA GLU A 237 10.51 -0.92 4.83
C GLU A 237 11.77 -1.74 4.50
N ASP A 238 12.87 -1.52 5.24
CA ASP A 238 14.17 -2.16 5.00
C ASP A 238 14.18 -3.65 5.34
N ASN A 239 13.74 -4.01 6.55
CA ASN A 239 13.90 -5.37 7.09
C ASN A 239 12.59 -6.02 7.53
N ARG A 240 11.50 -5.26 7.56
CA ARG A 240 10.17 -5.70 8.01
C ARG A 240 10.14 -6.30 9.43
N GLN A 241 11.06 -5.90 10.29
CA GLN A 241 11.09 -6.35 11.68
C GLN A 241 10.65 -5.23 12.61
N GLY A 242 9.58 -5.51 13.35
CA GLY A 242 8.96 -4.53 14.24
C GLY A 242 8.18 -3.45 13.51
N PHE A 243 7.48 -2.63 14.27
CA PHE A 243 6.64 -1.57 13.71
C PHE A 243 7.45 -0.31 13.39
N ASP A 244 7.27 0.21 12.18
CA ASP A 244 7.60 1.59 11.86
C ASP A 244 6.60 2.51 12.60
N PRO A 245 7.06 3.38 13.53
CA PRO A 245 6.15 4.18 14.35
C PRO A 245 5.30 5.16 13.55
N TRP A 246 5.82 5.67 12.44
CA TRP A 246 5.11 6.62 11.58
C TRP A 246 4.00 5.93 10.78
N VAL A 247 4.31 4.77 10.17
CA VAL A 247 3.31 3.96 9.46
C VAL A 247 2.23 3.48 10.43
N ALA A 248 2.64 2.92 11.59
CA ALA A 248 1.72 2.44 12.61
C ALA A 248 0.77 3.53 13.12
N GLY A 249 1.28 4.74 13.37
CA GLY A 249 0.48 5.88 13.79
C GLY A 249 -0.55 6.32 12.74
N LYS A 250 -0.18 6.32 11.46
CA LYS A 250 -1.09 6.62 10.35
C LYS A 250 -2.19 5.57 10.20
N LEU A 251 -1.85 4.30 10.23
CA LEU A 251 -2.81 3.21 10.14
C LEU A 251 -3.79 3.20 11.32
N ASP A 252 -3.32 3.51 12.54
CA ASP A 252 -4.19 3.67 13.72
C ASP A 252 -5.18 4.81 13.51
N GLN A 253 -4.74 5.98 13.07
CA GLN A 253 -5.60 7.12 12.77
C GLN A 253 -6.63 6.82 11.67
N SER A 254 -6.28 5.98 10.70
CA SER A 254 -7.16 5.54 9.61
C SER A 254 -8.14 4.45 10.00
N GLY A 255 -8.10 3.94 11.22
CA GLY A 255 -9.08 2.99 11.72
C GLY A 255 -8.64 1.53 11.62
N ALA A 256 -7.34 1.23 11.54
CA ALA A 256 -6.84 -0.14 11.60
C ALA A 256 -7.31 -0.85 12.88
N HIS A 257 -7.86 -2.06 12.77
CA HIS A 257 -8.25 -2.86 13.92
C HIS A 257 -7.05 -3.56 14.55
N ALA A 258 -6.13 -4.04 13.72
CA ALA A 258 -4.88 -4.63 14.16
C ALA A 258 -3.72 -4.21 13.26
N LEU A 259 -2.51 -4.33 13.79
CA LEU A 259 -1.25 -4.11 13.07
C LEU A 259 -0.40 -5.36 13.07
N VAL A 260 0.28 -5.60 11.96
CA VAL A 260 1.37 -6.58 11.84
C VAL A 260 2.58 -5.93 11.20
N ASP A 261 3.79 -6.41 11.53
CA ASP A 261 5.02 -5.99 10.84
C ASP A 261 5.22 -6.74 9.52
N HIS A 262 4.89 -8.01 9.51
CA HIS A 262 4.80 -8.92 8.37
C HIS A 262 3.96 -10.15 8.74
N TYR A 263 3.85 -11.14 7.84
CA TYR A 263 2.86 -12.22 8.00
C TYR A 263 3.41 -13.53 8.60
N THR A 264 4.72 -13.67 8.77
CA THR A 264 5.30 -14.96 9.21
C THR A 264 5.22 -15.15 10.73
N PRO A 265 4.72 -16.29 11.23
CA PRO A 265 4.04 -17.37 10.51
C PRO A 265 2.58 -17.01 10.20
N ALA A 266 2.18 -17.18 8.93
CA ALA A 266 0.91 -16.64 8.43
C ALA A 266 -0.33 -17.36 9.00
N ASP A 267 -0.24 -18.67 9.21
CA ASP A 267 -1.29 -19.49 9.82
C ASP A 267 -1.64 -19.00 11.22
N GLN A 268 -0.63 -18.83 12.08
CA GLN A 268 -0.80 -18.36 13.46
C GLN A 268 -1.26 -16.90 13.52
N MET A 269 -0.73 -16.06 12.61
CA MET A 269 -1.11 -14.65 12.52
C MET A 269 -2.59 -14.52 12.14
N LEU A 270 -3.06 -15.27 11.14
CA LEU A 270 -4.47 -15.25 10.74
C LEU A 270 -5.37 -15.88 11.80
N GLU A 271 -4.95 -16.95 12.46
CA GLU A 271 -5.70 -17.53 13.58
C GLU A 271 -5.89 -16.52 14.70
N TRP A 272 -4.80 -15.86 15.13
CA TRP A 272 -4.86 -14.79 16.11
C TRP A 272 -5.79 -13.64 15.68
N PHE A 273 -5.65 -13.18 14.43
CA PHE A 273 -6.44 -12.07 13.93
C PHE A 273 -7.92 -12.41 13.80
N LEU A 274 -8.26 -13.57 13.23
CA LEU A 274 -9.65 -13.98 13.02
C LEU A 274 -10.35 -14.41 14.33
N ALA A 275 -9.61 -14.77 15.37
CA ALA A 275 -10.18 -15.04 16.71
C ALA A 275 -10.70 -13.74 17.36
N GLY A 276 -10.11 -12.59 17.04
CA GLY A 276 -10.43 -11.30 17.65
C GLY A 276 -9.72 -11.09 18.99
N PRO A 277 -9.82 -9.85 19.53
CA PRO A 277 -9.22 -9.50 20.82
C PRO A 277 -10.05 -9.98 22.00
#